data_a4883263b865d14615e438d5e7d5c36d
#
_entry.id   a4883263b865d14615e438d5e7d5c36d
#
_cell.length_a   1.000
_cell.length_b   1.000
_cell.length_c   1.000
_cell.angle_alpha   90.00
_cell.angle_beta   90.00
_cell.angle_gamma   90.00
#
_symmetry.space_group_name_H-M   'P 1'
#
loop_
_entity.id
_entity.type
_entity.pdbx_description
1 polymer ?
#
loop_
_entity_poly.entity_id
_entity_poly.type
_entity_poly.pdbx_seq_one_letter_code
_entity_poly.pdbx_strand_id
1 'polypeptide(L)'
;MIRAILLAGTALVICAAAPNPGSPSGATIVAQGTANGVLPCMACHGPDLAGNRSIGAPRIAGLPVATTLAAFHAIAAGRMGDNYVMKNIAHALTGPERAAVAAYLATLPAGTP
;
A
#
# COMPACT_ATOMS: atom_id res chain seq x y z
N MET A 1 60.01 13.00 9.45
CA MET A 1 59.10 11.88 9.78
C MET A 1 57.69 12.33 9.47
N ILE A 2 57.12 11.84 8.39
CA ILE A 2 55.76 12.14 7.99
C ILE A 2 54.86 11.07 8.61
N ARG A 3 54.06 11.46 9.60
CA ARG A 3 53.01 10.60 10.14
C ARG A 3 51.78 10.68 9.19
N ALA A 4 51.57 9.62 8.44
CA ALA A 4 50.35 9.47 7.68
C ALA A 4 49.19 9.23 8.66
N ILE A 5 48.26 10.20 8.75
CA ILE A 5 47.00 10.03 9.46
C ILE A 5 46.06 9.30 8.51
N LEU A 6 45.87 8.01 8.73
CA LEU A 6 44.81 7.24 8.09
C LEU A 6 43.49 7.70 8.69
N LEU A 7 42.77 8.55 7.98
CA LEU A 7 41.34 8.79 8.23
C LEU A 7 40.57 7.57 7.77
N ALA A 8 40.24 6.69 8.71
CA ALA A 8 39.28 5.64 8.48
C ALA A 8 37.91 6.27 8.31
N GLY A 9 37.51 6.48 7.06
CA GLY A 9 36.13 6.90 6.73
C GLY A 9 35.18 5.78 7.09
N THR A 10 34.41 5.98 8.15
CA THR A 10 33.31 5.07 8.49
C THR A 10 32.21 5.29 7.46
N ALA A 11 32.09 4.41 6.46
CA ALA A 11 30.98 4.42 5.55
C ALA A 11 29.72 4.02 6.33
N LEU A 12 28.81 4.97 6.52
CA LEU A 12 27.49 4.70 7.08
C LEU A 12 26.68 3.96 6.02
N VAL A 13 26.59 2.63 6.13
CA VAL A 13 25.70 1.83 5.29
C VAL A 13 24.28 2.05 5.80
N ILE A 14 23.54 2.92 5.14
CA ILE A 14 22.09 3.04 5.37
C ILE A 14 21.47 1.82 4.69
N CYS A 15 21.21 0.77 5.45
CA CYS A 15 20.33 -0.30 5.00
C CYS A 15 18.91 0.26 4.89
N ALA A 16 18.51 0.68 3.68
CA ALA A 16 17.09 0.77 3.38
C ALA A 16 16.48 -0.60 3.69
N ALA A 17 15.46 -0.63 4.55
CA ALA A 17 14.79 -1.87 4.88
C ALA A 17 14.32 -2.53 3.58
N ALA A 18 14.99 -3.61 3.18
CA ALA A 18 14.53 -4.40 2.05
C ALA A 18 13.12 -4.94 2.37
N PRO A 19 12.17 -4.91 1.42
CA PRO A 19 10.88 -5.54 1.62
C PRO A 19 11.11 -6.98 2.05
N ASN A 20 10.38 -7.44 3.06
CA ASN A 20 10.49 -8.80 3.55
C ASN A 20 10.24 -9.78 2.38
N PRO A 21 11.19 -10.66 2.02
CA PRO A 21 11.06 -11.52 0.84
C PRO A 21 9.87 -12.49 0.90
N GLY A 22 9.23 -12.65 2.06
CA GLY A 22 8.02 -13.45 2.23
C GLY A 22 6.71 -12.65 2.11
N SER A 23 6.77 -11.32 1.99
CA SER A 23 5.56 -10.47 1.92
C SER A 23 5.21 -10.15 0.47
N PRO A 24 3.93 -10.27 0.07
CA PRO A 24 3.51 -9.86 -1.27
C PRO A 24 3.72 -8.37 -1.48
N SER A 25 4.08 -7.99 -2.70
CA SER A 25 4.18 -6.58 -3.09
C SER A 25 2.80 -5.91 -3.13
N GLY A 26 2.77 -4.59 -3.06
CA GLY A 26 1.52 -3.83 -3.21
C GLY A 26 0.80 -4.15 -4.52
N ALA A 27 1.53 -4.26 -5.63
CA ALA A 27 0.98 -4.66 -6.92
C ALA A 27 0.35 -6.06 -6.89
N THR A 28 0.99 -7.01 -6.23
CA THR A 28 0.47 -8.38 -6.08
C THR A 28 -0.80 -8.40 -5.23
N ILE A 29 -0.82 -7.69 -4.11
CA ILE A 29 -2.00 -7.60 -3.24
C ILE A 29 -3.18 -6.99 -4.01
N VAL A 30 -2.95 -5.92 -4.74
CA VAL A 30 -3.99 -5.24 -5.52
C VAL A 30 -4.57 -6.15 -6.60
N ALA A 31 -3.75 -6.94 -7.29
CA ALA A 31 -4.16 -7.81 -8.37
C ALA A 31 -4.70 -9.18 -7.91
N GLN A 32 -4.19 -9.72 -6.81
CA GLN A 32 -4.43 -11.12 -6.41
C GLN A 32 -4.93 -11.29 -4.98
N GLY A 33 -4.88 -10.25 -4.16
CA GLY A 33 -5.19 -10.35 -2.74
C GLY A 33 -4.09 -11.03 -1.94
N THR A 34 -4.44 -11.52 -0.75
CA THR A 34 -3.50 -12.22 0.13
C THR A 34 -4.05 -13.57 0.56
N ALA A 35 -3.15 -14.46 1.01
CA ALA A 35 -3.54 -15.75 1.57
C ALA A 35 -4.40 -15.64 2.84
N ASN A 36 -4.37 -14.50 3.51
CA ASN A 36 -5.14 -14.25 4.73
C ASN A 36 -6.58 -13.77 4.46
N GLY A 37 -7.06 -13.90 3.23
CA GLY A 37 -8.43 -13.59 2.89
C GLY A 37 -8.68 -12.16 2.41
N VAL A 38 -7.65 -11.39 2.12
CA VAL A 38 -7.81 -10.10 1.45
C VAL A 38 -8.13 -10.36 -0.02
N LEU A 39 -9.30 -9.91 -0.45
CA LEU A 39 -9.71 -10.00 -1.85
C LEU A 39 -8.89 -9.05 -2.72
N PRO A 40 -8.68 -9.37 -4.02
CA PRO A 40 -8.04 -8.45 -4.95
C PRO A 40 -8.78 -7.11 -5.02
N CYS A 41 -8.08 -6.02 -4.86
CA CYS A 41 -8.67 -4.68 -4.99
C CYS A 41 -9.29 -4.47 -6.39
N MET A 42 -8.65 -5.02 -7.42
CA MET A 42 -9.13 -4.95 -8.80
C MET A 42 -10.49 -5.61 -9.00
N ALA A 43 -10.88 -6.57 -8.16
CA ALA A 43 -12.15 -7.28 -8.30
C ALA A 43 -13.35 -6.33 -8.17
N CYS A 44 -13.27 -5.32 -7.34
CA CYS A 44 -14.33 -4.35 -7.09
C CYS A 44 -14.00 -2.95 -7.63
N HIS A 45 -12.74 -2.50 -7.50
CA HIS A 45 -12.32 -1.17 -7.92
C HIS A 45 -11.95 -1.08 -9.41
N GLY A 46 -12.04 -2.17 -10.14
CA GLY A 46 -11.74 -2.26 -11.57
C GLY A 46 -10.28 -2.57 -11.89
N PRO A 47 -9.98 -3.05 -13.10
CA PRO A 47 -8.63 -3.46 -13.49
C PRO A 47 -7.65 -2.29 -13.54
N ASP A 48 -8.12 -1.08 -13.77
CA ASP A 48 -7.35 0.18 -13.73
C ASP A 48 -7.52 0.94 -12.41
N LEU A 49 -8.28 0.39 -11.46
CA LEU A 49 -8.57 0.98 -10.15
C LEU A 49 -9.27 2.34 -10.23
N ALA A 50 -9.95 2.59 -11.34
CA ALA A 50 -10.73 3.81 -11.56
C ALA A 50 -12.06 3.83 -10.81
N GLY A 51 -12.42 2.72 -10.19
CA GLY A 51 -13.67 2.53 -9.47
C GLY A 51 -14.74 1.84 -10.28
N ASN A 52 -15.84 1.52 -9.62
CA ASN A 52 -17.03 0.94 -10.22
C ASN A 52 -18.27 1.53 -9.54
N ARG A 53 -18.94 2.42 -10.22
CA ARG A 53 -20.13 3.13 -9.67
C ARG A 53 -21.30 2.21 -9.40
N SER A 54 -21.45 1.12 -10.16
CA SER A 54 -22.57 0.20 -10.00
C SER A 54 -22.57 -0.52 -8.64
N ILE A 55 -21.43 -0.65 -8.03
CA ILE A 55 -21.26 -1.27 -6.70
C ILE A 55 -20.75 -0.29 -5.64
N GLY A 56 -20.65 0.99 -5.97
CA GLY A 56 -20.19 2.01 -5.04
C GLY A 56 -18.70 1.97 -4.72
N ALA A 57 -17.87 1.28 -5.52
CA ALA A 57 -16.43 1.25 -5.33
C ALA A 57 -15.77 2.51 -5.90
N PRO A 58 -15.13 3.35 -5.08
CA PRO A 58 -14.51 4.57 -5.56
C PRO A 58 -13.21 4.31 -6.32
N ARG A 59 -12.75 5.34 -7.04
CA ARG A 59 -11.41 5.35 -7.62
C ARG A 59 -10.38 5.31 -6.52
N ILE A 60 -9.38 4.46 -6.65
CA ILE A 60 -8.24 4.37 -5.72
C ILE A 60 -6.89 4.57 -6.41
N ALA A 61 -6.84 4.54 -7.74
CA ALA A 61 -5.61 4.82 -8.50
C ALA A 61 -5.15 6.26 -8.28
N GLY A 62 -3.87 6.42 -8.00
CA GLY A 62 -3.23 7.74 -7.85
C GLY A 62 -3.51 8.45 -6.53
N LEU A 63 -4.15 7.81 -5.57
CA LEU A 63 -4.34 8.40 -4.24
C LEU A 63 -3.00 8.57 -3.53
N PRO A 64 -2.77 9.72 -2.88
CA PRO A 64 -1.59 9.90 -2.02
C PRO A 64 -1.51 8.82 -0.94
N VAL A 65 -0.31 8.41 -0.58
CA VAL A 65 -0.08 7.37 0.45
C VAL A 65 -0.85 7.67 1.74
N ALA A 66 -0.77 8.89 2.24
CA ALA A 66 -1.45 9.29 3.47
C ALA A 66 -2.97 9.14 3.38
N THR A 67 -3.55 9.44 2.21
CA THR A 67 -4.99 9.31 1.97
C THR A 67 -5.43 7.84 2.04
N THR A 68 -4.71 6.94 1.40
CA THR A 68 -5.02 5.50 1.43
C THR A 68 -4.87 4.93 2.84
N LEU A 69 -3.80 5.26 3.55
CA LEU A 69 -3.59 4.80 4.94
C LEU A 69 -4.68 5.30 5.88
N ALA A 70 -5.06 6.58 5.77
CA ALA A 70 -6.14 7.16 6.56
C ALA A 70 -7.48 6.49 6.25
N ALA A 71 -7.76 6.18 4.99
CA ALA A 71 -8.96 5.47 4.57
C ALA A 71 -9.03 4.06 5.17
N PHE A 72 -7.97 3.27 5.09
CA PHE A 72 -7.94 1.94 5.72
C PHE A 72 -8.19 2.02 7.21
N HIS A 73 -7.58 2.99 7.89
CA HIS A 73 -7.78 3.18 9.32
C HIS A 73 -9.24 3.53 9.65
N ALA A 74 -9.82 4.46 8.92
CA ALA A 74 -11.20 4.89 9.13
C ALA A 74 -12.21 3.79 8.79
N ILE A 75 -11.98 3.02 7.71
CA ILE A 75 -12.84 1.89 7.31
C ILE A 75 -12.79 0.80 8.39
N ALA A 76 -11.61 0.42 8.84
CA ALA A 76 -11.43 -0.57 9.90
C ALA A 76 -12.12 -0.15 11.22
N ALA A 77 -12.10 1.13 11.53
CA ALA A 77 -12.74 1.69 12.71
C ALA A 77 -14.26 1.91 12.56
N GLY A 78 -14.83 1.63 11.36
CA GLY A 78 -16.25 1.84 11.07
C GLY A 78 -16.66 3.31 10.93
N ARG A 79 -15.71 4.21 10.65
CA ARG A 79 -15.96 5.65 10.47
C ARG A 79 -16.08 6.08 9.01
N MET A 80 -15.80 5.19 8.07
CA MET A 80 -15.88 5.47 6.64
C MET A 80 -16.65 4.35 5.94
N GLY A 81 -17.87 4.66 5.49
CA GLY A 81 -18.75 3.71 4.83
C GLY A 81 -19.25 2.60 5.75
N ASP A 82 -20.17 1.83 5.23
CA ASP A 82 -20.81 0.70 5.90
C ASP A 82 -20.57 -0.64 5.19
N ASN A 83 -19.73 -0.65 4.15
CA ASN A 83 -19.42 -1.85 3.39
C ASN A 83 -18.56 -2.82 4.21
N TYR A 84 -19.19 -3.92 4.65
CA TYR A 84 -18.50 -4.89 5.50
C TYR A 84 -17.35 -5.61 4.80
N VAL A 85 -17.37 -5.74 3.47
CA VAL A 85 -16.27 -6.36 2.71
C VAL A 85 -15.01 -5.51 2.83
N MET A 86 -15.11 -4.20 2.60
CA MET A 86 -13.98 -3.29 2.78
C MET A 86 -13.53 -3.24 4.24
N LYS A 87 -14.44 -3.31 5.19
CA LYS A 87 -14.10 -3.38 6.61
C LYS A 87 -13.27 -4.62 6.93
N ASN A 88 -13.67 -5.77 6.42
CA ASN A 88 -12.94 -7.03 6.59
C ASN A 88 -11.56 -6.97 5.92
N ILE A 89 -11.46 -6.42 4.71
CA ILE A 89 -10.18 -6.23 4.01
C ILE A 89 -9.26 -5.32 4.82
N ALA A 90 -9.76 -4.19 5.30
CA ALA A 90 -8.98 -3.24 6.09
C ALA A 90 -8.48 -3.87 7.41
N HIS A 91 -9.25 -4.75 8.03
CA HIS A 91 -8.81 -5.49 9.21
C HIS A 91 -7.79 -6.59 8.88
N ALA A 92 -7.97 -7.30 7.77
CA ALA A 92 -7.11 -8.43 7.39
C ALA A 92 -5.73 -7.98 6.90
N LEU A 93 -5.62 -6.79 6.31
CA LEU A 93 -4.33 -6.23 5.89
C LEU A 93 -3.47 -5.92 7.10
N THR A 94 -2.25 -6.43 7.11
CA THR A 94 -1.23 -6.05 8.10
C THR A 94 -0.77 -4.59 7.87
N GLY A 95 -0.10 -4.00 8.86
CA GLY A 95 0.48 -2.67 8.70
C GLY A 95 1.43 -2.56 7.49
N PRO A 96 2.39 -3.47 7.34
CA PRO A 96 3.26 -3.51 6.16
C PRO A 96 2.52 -3.70 4.84
N GLU A 97 1.47 -4.52 4.81
CA GLU A 97 0.65 -4.72 3.61
C GLU A 97 -0.14 -3.46 3.23
N ARG A 98 -0.72 -2.77 4.20
CA ARG A 98 -1.36 -1.47 3.96
C ARG A 98 -0.39 -0.46 3.38
N ALA A 99 0.82 -0.38 3.94
CA ALA A 99 1.86 0.51 3.45
C ALA A 99 2.29 0.17 2.02
N ALA A 100 2.43 -1.13 1.70
CA ALA A 100 2.79 -1.59 0.36
C ALA A 100 1.69 -1.25 -0.67
N VAL A 101 0.43 -1.48 -0.33
CA VAL A 101 -0.71 -1.12 -1.18
C VAL A 101 -0.78 0.38 -1.39
N ALA A 102 -0.67 1.17 -0.34
CA ALA A 102 -0.71 2.63 -0.41
C ALA A 102 0.41 3.18 -1.30
N ALA A 103 1.63 2.67 -1.15
CA ALA A 103 2.77 3.07 -1.98
C ALA A 103 2.55 2.73 -3.46
N TYR A 104 2.03 1.54 -3.75
CA TYR A 104 1.73 1.12 -5.12
C TYR A 104 0.64 1.99 -5.75
N LEU A 105 -0.48 2.22 -5.06
CA LEU A 105 -1.59 3.04 -5.58
C LEU A 105 -1.13 4.47 -5.91
N ALA A 106 -0.24 5.03 -5.10
CA ALA A 106 0.29 6.37 -5.32
C ALA A 106 1.14 6.48 -6.59
N THR A 107 1.69 5.37 -7.10
CA THR A 107 2.47 5.35 -8.35
C THR A 107 1.60 5.34 -9.61
N LEU A 108 0.31 5.01 -9.46
CA LEU A 108 -0.59 4.89 -10.60
C LEU A 108 -1.08 6.27 -11.06
N PRO A 109 -1.39 6.43 -12.37
CA PRO A 109 -1.95 7.68 -12.83
C PRO A 109 -3.26 8.01 -12.11
N ALA A 110 -3.35 9.22 -11.53
CA ALA A 110 -4.62 9.80 -11.16
C ALA A 110 -5.40 10.02 -12.45
N GLY A 111 -6.61 9.48 -12.56
CA GLY A 111 -7.38 9.64 -13.78
C GLY A 111 -7.60 11.10 -14.15
N THR A 112 -7.86 11.31 -15.43
CA THR A 112 -8.42 12.58 -15.88
C THR A 112 -9.76 12.83 -15.16
N PRO A 113 -9.99 14.07 -14.72
CA PRO A 113 -11.27 14.43 -14.12
C PRO A 113 -12.44 14.25 -15.10
#